data_925ada7edc731c932c3fa9ba068c56b5
#
_entry.id   925ada7edc731c932c3fa9ba068c56b5
#
_cell.length_a   1.000
_cell.length_b   1.000
_cell.length_c   1.000
_cell.angle_alpha   90.00
_cell.angle_beta   90.00
_cell.angle_gamma   90.00
#
_symmetry.space_group_name_H-M   'P 1'
#
loop_
_entity.id
_entity.type
_entity.pdbx_description
1 polymer ?
#
loop_
_entity_poly.entity_id
_entity_poly.type
_entity_poly.pdbx_seq_one_letter_code
_entity_poly.pdbx_strand_id
1 'polypeptide(L)'
;MQEMTDLQKRLFEFRDEKNAAFQAKLAPTVPPETCLGCRVPDLRKFAKEYSKEEGWEHFLKELPHKYYDENLLHGFLLDSFKDFKTCLSAVEEFLPFVDNWAVCDTMCPKIFKKHLPEIMEKIKIWIKSEKTYTVRFAVDLLMSLFLDEAFEPEHLLLPLQIDSDEYYIKMMIAWYYATALAKQWEPTIKILEQKKLNPWTHNKTIQKALESYRVTADHKTYLRTLKIPQPKTSKTKNGRSPQAGQAFWGSVLPHSIAPQRLRRPSNP
;
A
#
# COMPACT_ATOMS: atom_id res chain seq x y z
N MET A 1 -25.79 23.44 5.31
CA MET A 1 -24.38 22.99 5.42
C MET A 1 -24.26 22.25 6.74
N GLN A 2 -23.75 21.04 6.76
CA GLN A 2 -23.53 20.31 8.00
C GLN A 2 -22.39 20.99 8.77
N GLU A 3 -22.59 21.26 10.05
CA GLU A 3 -21.60 21.89 10.90
C GLU A 3 -20.37 20.99 11.04
N MET A 4 -19.14 21.56 11.03
CA MET A 4 -17.91 20.80 11.18
C MET A 4 -17.82 20.23 12.59
N THR A 5 -17.43 18.95 12.70
CA THR A 5 -17.12 18.32 13.98
C THR A 5 -15.88 18.96 14.63
N ASP A 6 -15.70 18.78 15.94
CA ASP A 6 -14.52 19.32 16.62
C ASP A 6 -13.23 18.67 16.11
N LEU A 7 -13.26 17.38 15.77
CA LEU A 7 -12.14 16.72 15.11
C LEU A 7 -11.80 17.36 13.75
N GLN A 8 -12.82 17.65 12.92
CA GLN A 8 -12.60 18.32 11.64
C GLN A 8 -11.99 19.71 11.84
N LYS A 9 -12.46 20.52 12.81
CA LYS A 9 -11.86 21.82 13.12
C LYS A 9 -10.37 21.69 13.44
N ARG A 10 -10.00 20.70 14.26
CA ARG A 10 -8.60 20.41 14.61
C ARG A 10 -7.78 19.97 13.40
N LEU A 11 -8.32 19.17 12.48
CA LEU A 11 -7.64 18.79 11.24
C LEU A 11 -7.42 19.97 10.31
N PHE A 12 -8.35 20.95 10.28
CA PHE A 12 -8.21 22.17 9.50
C PHE A 12 -7.03 23.05 9.96
N GLU A 13 -6.58 22.94 11.21
CA GLU A 13 -5.37 23.63 11.70
C GLU A 13 -4.09 23.13 11.01
N PHE A 14 -4.09 21.90 10.48
CA PHE A 14 -2.99 21.31 9.72
C PHE A 14 -3.11 21.51 8.21
N ARG A 15 -4.08 22.30 7.73
CA ARG A 15 -4.32 22.49 6.30
C ARG A 15 -3.11 23.10 5.59
N ASP A 16 -2.71 22.47 4.47
CA ASP A 16 -1.64 22.97 3.59
C ASP A 16 -2.12 22.85 2.13
N GLU A 17 -2.49 23.96 1.52
CA GLU A 17 -3.04 23.99 0.15
C GLU A 17 -2.06 23.47 -0.90
N LYS A 18 -0.75 23.69 -0.73
CA LYS A 18 0.28 23.17 -1.65
C LYS A 18 0.37 21.66 -1.55
N ASN A 19 0.31 21.13 -0.33
CA ASN A 19 0.33 19.69 -0.10
C ASN A 19 -0.99 19.03 -0.54
N ALA A 20 -2.14 19.69 -0.36
CA ALA A 20 -3.43 19.23 -0.87
C ALA A 20 -3.42 19.07 -2.39
N ALA A 21 -2.94 20.08 -3.11
CA ALA A 21 -2.81 20.02 -4.57
C ALA A 21 -1.83 18.91 -5.03
N PHE A 22 -0.82 18.63 -4.24
CA PHE A 22 0.12 17.53 -4.49
C PHE A 22 -0.53 16.16 -4.25
N GLN A 23 -1.21 15.97 -3.11
CA GLN A 23 -1.92 14.74 -2.75
C GLN A 23 -3.00 14.39 -3.78
N ALA A 24 -3.81 15.36 -4.19
CA ALA A 24 -4.85 15.16 -5.21
C ALA A 24 -4.29 14.69 -6.57
N LYS A 25 -3.08 15.12 -6.94
CA LYS A 25 -2.39 14.59 -8.13
C LYS A 25 -1.92 13.15 -7.96
N LEU A 26 -1.54 12.75 -6.75
CA LEU A 26 -1.05 11.40 -6.47
C LEU A 26 -2.18 10.39 -6.33
N ALA A 27 -3.33 10.80 -5.81
CA ALA A 27 -4.51 9.97 -5.60
C ALA A 27 -5.68 10.47 -6.48
N PRO A 28 -5.64 10.26 -7.81
CA PRO A 28 -6.62 10.82 -8.74
C PRO A 28 -8.05 10.25 -8.58
N THR A 29 -8.21 9.23 -7.77
CA THR A 29 -9.51 8.66 -7.38
C THR A 29 -10.20 9.49 -6.29
N VAL A 30 -9.46 10.37 -5.60
CA VAL A 30 -9.94 11.21 -4.50
C VAL A 30 -10.35 12.57 -5.06
N PRO A 31 -11.57 13.09 -4.75
CA PRO A 31 -11.95 14.43 -5.13
C PRO A 31 -11.03 15.50 -4.50
N PRO A 32 -10.42 16.40 -5.30
CA PRO A 32 -9.43 17.35 -4.79
C PRO A 32 -9.91 18.22 -3.64
N GLU A 33 -11.21 18.55 -3.63
CA GLU A 33 -11.86 19.38 -2.60
C GLU A 33 -11.94 18.68 -1.23
N THR A 34 -11.76 17.37 -1.18
CA THR A 34 -11.73 16.60 0.07
C THR A 34 -10.33 16.53 0.69
N CYS A 35 -9.29 16.96 -0.02
CA CYS A 35 -7.93 16.97 0.47
C CYS A 35 -7.65 18.25 1.29
N LEU A 36 -7.42 18.14 2.59
CA LEU A 36 -6.97 19.25 3.42
C LEU A 36 -5.46 19.49 3.25
N GLY A 37 -4.71 18.46 2.90
CA GLY A 37 -3.27 18.51 2.70
C GLY A 37 -2.47 18.39 3.99
N CYS A 38 -3.03 17.81 5.04
CA CYS A 38 -2.30 17.53 6.26
C CYS A 38 -1.05 16.67 5.95
N ARG A 39 0.08 17.02 6.57
CA ARG A 39 1.31 16.26 6.38
C ARG A 39 1.27 14.95 7.16
N VAL A 40 1.65 13.85 6.53
CA VAL A 40 1.63 12.51 7.15
C VAL A 40 2.34 12.45 8.51
N PRO A 41 3.53 13.06 8.72
CA PRO A 41 4.15 13.08 10.05
C PRO A 41 3.29 13.75 11.13
N ASP A 42 2.63 14.86 10.77
CA ASP A 42 1.79 15.62 11.70
C ASP A 42 0.51 14.84 12.02
N LEU A 43 -0.14 14.23 11.01
CA LEU A 43 -1.29 13.35 11.23
C LEU A 43 -0.95 12.13 12.09
N ARG A 44 0.23 11.51 11.91
CA ARG A 44 0.67 10.40 12.76
C ARG A 44 0.88 10.83 14.22
N LYS A 45 1.45 12.03 14.42
CA LYS A 45 1.60 12.60 15.75
C LYS A 45 0.23 12.90 16.36
N PHE A 46 -0.65 13.53 15.59
CA PHE A 46 -2.01 13.81 15.99
C PHE A 46 -2.78 12.54 16.37
N ALA A 47 -2.75 11.48 15.52
CA ALA A 47 -3.38 10.20 15.80
C ALA A 47 -2.92 9.60 17.15
N LYS A 48 -1.61 9.69 17.45
CA LYS A 48 -1.04 9.19 18.70
C LYS A 48 -1.55 9.97 19.93
N GLU A 49 -1.78 11.26 19.80
CA GLU A 49 -2.33 12.06 20.90
C GLU A 49 -3.86 11.86 21.00
N TYR A 50 -4.57 11.91 19.89
CA TYR A 50 -6.02 11.74 19.83
C TYR A 50 -6.46 10.36 20.37
N SER A 51 -5.68 9.30 20.14
CA SER A 51 -5.98 7.95 20.65
C SER A 51 -5.89 7.83 22.19
N LYS A 52 -5.50 8.87 22.91
CA LYS A 52 -5.51 8.92 24.38
C LYS A 52 -6.76 9.59 24.94
N GLU A 53 -7.52 10.25 24.10
CA GLU A 53 -8.76 10.94 24.46
C GLU A 53 -9.88 9.93 24.67
N GLU A 54 -10.78 10.17 25.61
CA GLU A 54 -11.94 9.30 25.84
C GLU A 54 -12.85 9.32 24.61
N GLY A 55 -13.30 8.15 24.19
CA GLY A 55 -14.25 7.99 23.08
C GLY A 55 -13.65 8.21 21.67
N TRP A 56 -12.32 8.23 21.52
CA TRP A 56 -11.68 8.38 20.21
C TRP A 56 -12.15 7.33 19.19
N GLU A 57 -12.57 6.15 19.63
CA GLU A 57 -13.08 5.08 18.78
C GLU A 57 -14.42 5.43 18.12
N HIS A 58 -15.17 6.40 18.64
CA HIS A 58 -16.41 6.83 18.01
C HIS A 58 -16.18 7.38 16.61
N PHE A 59 -15.07 8.11 16.41
CA PHE A 59 -14.69 8.61 15.09
C PHE A 59 -14.55 7.46 14.05
N LEU A 60 -14.03 6.31 14.44
CA LEU A 60 -13.86 5.16 13.52
C LEU A 60 -15.19 4.60 13.04
N LYS A 61 -16.29 4.86 13.74
CA LYS A 61 -17.65 4.40 13.38
C LYS A 61 -18.40 5.42 12.52
N GLU A 62 -17.89 6.65 12.41
CA GLU A 62 -18.50 7.73 11.63
C GLU A 62 -18.14 7.60 10.13
N LEU A 63 -18.52 6.50 9.51
CA LEU A 63 -18.23 6.19 8.10
C LEU A 63 -19.44 6.49 7.20
N PRO A 64 -19.21 6.94 5.95
CA PRO A 64 -17.91 7.30 5.35
C PRO A 64 -17.38 8.64 5.88
N HIS A 65 -16.06 8.79 5.98
CA HIS A 65 -15.44 10.06 6.29
C HIS A 65 -15.57 11.06 5.13
N LYS A 66 -15.64 12.34 5.45
CA LYS A 66 -15.81 13.41 4.47
C LYS A 66 -14.50 13.81 3.78
N TYR A 67 -13.39 13.83 4.53
CA TYR A 67 -12.10 14.30 4.04
C TYR A 67 -11.12 13.14 3.87
N TYR A 68 -10.28 13.25 2.83
CA TYR A 68 -9.16 12.33 2.60
C TYR A 68 -8.24 12.20 3.82
N ASP A 69 -8.00 13.31 4.52
CA ASP A 69 -7.15 13.36 5.71
C ASP A 69 -7.79 12.66 6.90
N GLU A 70 -9.13 12.60 6.99
CA GLU A 70 -9.85 11.77 7.96
C GLU A 70 -9.65 10.27 7.69
N ASN A 71 -9.66 9.86 6.41
CA ASN A 71 -9.37 8.47 6.03
C ASN A 71 -7.93 8.08 6.38
N LEU A 72 -6.95 8.97 6.17
CA LEU A 72 -5.57 8.75 6.62
C LEU A 72 -5.47 8.64 8.15
N LEU A 73 -6.15 9.54 8.87
CA LEU A 73 -6.20 9.51 10.34
C LEU A 73 -6.80 8.20 10.84
N HIS A 74 -7.91 7.74 10.23
CA HIS A 74 -8.51 6.45 10.56
C HIS A 74 -7.48 5.33 10.44
N GLY A 75 -6.79 5.23 9.30
CA GLY A 75 -5.74 4.21 9.08
C GLY A 75 -4.64 4.25 10.15
N PHE A 76 -4.24 5.43 10.62
CA PHE A 76 -3.23 5.56 11.69
C PHE A 76 -3.75 5.18 13.06
N LEU A 77 -5.02 5.46 13.35
CA LEU A 77 -5.66 5.14 14.64
C LEU A 77 -5.82 3.62 14.84
N LEU A 78 -5.92 2.82 13.77
CA LEU A 78 -5.96 1.36 13.87
C LEU A 78 -4.73 0.79 14.62
N ASP A 79 -3.59 1.48 14.60
CA ASP A 79 -2.36 1.11 15.33
C ASP A 79 -2.51 1.29 16.86
N SER A 80 -3.56 1.97 17.32
CA SER A 80 -3.78 2.28 18.75
C SER A 80 -4.49 1.15 19.50
N PHE A 81 -5.17 0.26 18.81
CA PHE A 81 -5.83 -0.89 19.41
C PHE A 81 -4.84 -1.85 20.08
N LYS A 82 -5.23 -2.36 21.27
CA LYS A 82 -4.45 -3.33 22.04
C LYS A 82 -5.03 -4.74 21.93
N ASP A 83 -6.32 -4.86 21.60
CA ASP A 83 -7.00 -6.11 21.35
C ASP A 83 -7.06 -6.40 19.85
N PHE A 84 -6.64 -7.62 19.47
CA PHE A 84 -6.58 -8.04 18.08
C PHE A 84 -7.97 -8.11 17.42
N LYS A 85 -8.96 -8.66 18.13
CA LYS A 85 -10.30 -8.86 17.56
C LYS A 85 -10.98 -7.51 17.29
N THR A 86 -10.85 -6.59 18.21
CA THR A 86 -11.38 -5.22 18.09
C THR A 86 -10.69 -4.49 16.93
N CYS A 87 -9.35 -4.59 16.82
CA CYS A 87 -8.59 -4.01 15.72
C CYS A 87 -9.02 -4.59 14.37
N LEU A 88 -9.15 -5.92 14.29
CA LEU A 88 -9.54 -6.61 13.06
C LEU A 88 -10.96 -6.19 12.62
N SER A 89 -11.92 -6.12 13.56
CA SER A 89 -13.28 -5.64 13.26
C SER A 89 -13.24 -4.22 12.70
N ALA A 90 -12.51 -3.31 13.34
CA ALA A 90 -12.39 -1.92 12.87
C ALA A 90 -11.75 -1.85 11.46
N VAL A 91 -10.76 -2.69 11.16
CA VAL A 91 -10.19 -2.79 9.81
C VAL A 91 -11.25 -3.27 8.81
N GLU A 92 -12.00 -4.33 9.13
CA GLU A 92 -13.03 -4.90 8.25
C GLU A 92 -14.19 -3.92 8.01
N GLU A 93 -14.56 -3.14 9.01
CA GLU A 93 -15.57 -2.07 8.90
C GLU A 93 -15.09 -0.93 7.99
N PHE A 94 -13.80 -0.59 8.03
CA PHE A 94 -13.24 0.51 7.24
C PHE A 94 -12.90 0.14 5.80
N LEU A 95 -12.45 -1.09 5.52
CA LEU A 95 -12.00 -1.54 4.19
C LEU A 95 -12.98 -1.20 3.04
N PRO A 96 -14.32 -1.31 3.19
CA PRO A 96 -15.25 -0.95 2.13
C PRO A 96 -15.23 0.53 1.71
N PHE A 97 -14.70 1.40 2.54
CA PHE A 97 -14.63 2.86 2.35
C PHE A 97 -13.24 3.34 1.90
N VAL A 98 -12.26 2.43 1.83
CA VAL A 98 -10.93 2.76 1.31
C VAL A 98 -11.01 2.87 -0.22
N ASP A 99 -10.76 4.06 -0.75
CA ASP A 99 -10.93 4.41 -2.15
C ASP A 99 -9.63 4.82 -2.86
N ASN A 100 -8.50 4.77 -2.14
CA ASN A 100 -7.21 5.16 -2.69
C ASN A 100 -6.04 4.39 -2.07
N TRP A 101 -4.93 4.34 -2.81
CA TRP A 101 -3.73 3.61 -2.41
C TRP A 101 -3.01 4.22 -1.19
N ALA A 102 -3.06 5.54 -1.01
CA ALA A 102 -2.31 6.20 0.05
C ALA A 102 -2.89 5.86 1.43
N VAL A 103 -4.21 5.79 1.55
CA VAL A 103 -4.90 5.29 2.75
C VAL A 103 -4.62 3.80 2.92
N CYS A 104 -4.85 3.00 1.86
CA CYS A 104 -4.66 1.55 1.87
C CYS A 104 -3.27 1.13 2.40
N ASP A 105 -2.21 1.68 1.80
CA ASP A 105 -0.83 1.28 2.08
C ASP A 105 -0.29 1.83 3.43
N THR A 106 -1.06 2.69 4.10
CA THR A 106 -0.73 3.14 5.46
C THR A 106 -1.31 2.27 6.57
N MET A 107 -2.22 1.36 6.21
CA MET A 107 -2.94 0.49 7.13
C MET A 107 -2.18 -0.83 7.34
N CYS A 108 -1.35 -0.90 8.35
CA CYS A 108 -0.73 -2.18 8.77
C CYS A 108 -0.61 -2.19 10.29
N PRO A 109 -1.70 -2.48 11.03
CA PRO A 109 -1.68 -2.45 12.47
C PRO A 109 -0.60 -3.36 13.06
N LYS A 110 0.21 -2.84 13.98
CA LYS A 110 1.35 -3.58 14.56
C LYS A 110 0.93 -4.86 15.27
N ILE A 111 -0.29 -4.88 15.81
CA ILE A 111 -0.83 -6.05 16.50
C ILE A 111 -0.95 -7.26 15.56
N PHE A 112 -1.10 -7.07 14.25
CA PHE A 112 -1.20 -8.14 13.26
C PHE A 112 0.05 -9.03 13.22
N LYS A 113 1.23 -8.47 13.54
CA LYS A 113 2.49 -9.25 13.62
C LYS A 113 2.47 -10.36 14.68
N LYS A 114 1.58 -10.25 15.67
CA LYS A 114 1.42 -11.26 16.74
C LYS A 114 0.34 -12.30 16.42
N HIS A 115 -0.38 -12.12 15.30
CA HIS A 115 -1.54 -12.91 14.92
C HIS A 115 -1.47 -13.34 13.44
N LEU A 116 -0.26 -13.76 13.02
CA LEU A 116 0.01 -14.09 11.62
C LEU A 116 -0.89 -15.20 11.05
N PRO A 117 -1.19 -16.30 11.78
CA PRO A 117 -2.11 -17.33 11.29
C PRO A 117 -3.51 -16.78 10.97
N GLU A 118 -4.08 -16.00 11.90
CA GLU A 118 -5.41 -15.41 11.73
C GLU A 118 -5.43 -14.39 10.57
N ILE A 119 -4.36 -13.61 10.42
CA ILE A 119 -4.22 -12.66 9.31
C ILE A 119 -4.06 -13.39 7.98
N MET A 120 -3.36 -14.52 7.93
CA MET A 120 -3.25 -15.32 6.71
C MET A 120 -4.63 -15.82 6.25
N GLU A 121 -5.48 -16.29 7.17
CA GLU A 121 -6.84 -16.70 6.81
C GLU A 121 -7.67 -15.51 6.28
N LYS A 122 -7.51 -14.32 6.84
CA LYS A 122 -8.15 -13.10 6.32
C LYS A 122 -7.63 -12.72 4.94
N ILE A 123 -6.33 -12.78 4.71
CA ILE A 123 -5.71 -12.52 3.39
C ILE A 123 -6.32 -13.45 2.33
N LYS A 124 -6.47 -14.76 2.60
CA LYS A 124 -7.09 -15.71 1.68
C LYS A 124 -8.55 -15.37 1.31
N ILE A 125 -9.24 -14.67 2.21
CA ILE A 125 -10.60 -14.17 1.97
C ILE A 125 -10.54 -12.87 1.16
N TRP A 126 -9.74 -11.89 1.62
CA TRP A 126 -9.71 -10.55 1.05
C TRP A 126 -9.16 -10.50 -0.38
N ILE A 127 -8.25 -11.41 -0.76
CA ILE A 127 -7.77 -11.51 -2.17
C ILE A 127 -8.87 -11.86 -3.16
N LYS A 128 -10.02 -12.37 -2.69
CA LYS A 128 -11.19 -12.74 -3.50
C LYS A 128 -12.28 -11.66 -3.51
N SER A 129 -12.02 -10.53 -2.87
CA SER A 129 -12.98 -9.43 -2.78
C SER A 129 -13.16 -8.75 -4.15
N GLU A 130 -14.36 -8.24 -4.40
CA GLU A 130 -14.65 -7.38 -5.55
C GLU A 130 -14.15 -5.92 -5.35
N LYS A 131 -13.75 -5.57 -4.13
CA LYS A 131 -13.26 -4.23 -3.78
C LYS A 131 -11.77 -4.11 -4.04
N THR A 132 -11.38 -3.23 -4.96
CA THR A 132 -9.99 -2.99 -5.39
C THR A 132 -9.03 -2.83 -4.21
N TYR A 133 -9.37 -1.99 -3.25
CA TYR A 133 -8.46 -1.70 -2.13
C TYR A 133 -8.48 -2.75 -1.03
N THR A 134 -9.53 -3.56 -0.91
CA THR A 134 -9.50 -4.77 -0.06
C THR A 134 -8.52 -5.81 -0.60
N VAL A 135 -8.54 -6.06 -1.92
CA VAL A 135 -7.56 -6.95 -2.57
C VAL A 135 -6.15 -6.39 -2.44
N ARG A 136 -5.98 -5.07 -2.71
CA ARG A 136 -4.68 -4.39 -2.57
C ARG A 136 -4.13 -4.51 -1.15
N PHE A 137 -4.95 -4.28 -0.13
CA PHE A 137 -4.59 -4.40 1.28
C PHE A 137 -4.13 -5.81 1.64
N ALA A 138 -4.82 -6.84 1.15
CA ALA A 138 -4.42 -8.22 1.37
C ALA A 138 -3.02 -8.53 0.81
N VAL A 139 -2.72 -8.05 -0.41
CA VAL A 139 -1.40 -8.21 -1.03
C VAL A 139 -0.33 -7.39 -0.32
N ASP A 140 -0.67 -6.19 0.20
CA ASP A 140 0.24 -5.38 1.00
C ASP A 140 0.58 -6.05 2.33
N LEU A 141 -0.39 -6.62 3.03
CA LEU A 141 -0.14 -7.42 4.24
C LEU A 141 0.75 -8.64 3.96
N LEU A 142 0.53 -9.34 2.84
CA LEU A 142 1.41 -10.42 2.39
C LEU A 142 2.85 -9.93 2.22
N MET A 143 3.02 -8.77 1.58
CA MET A 143 4.34 -8.16 1.37
C MET A 143 5.00 -7.74 2.68
N SER A 144 4.22 -7.16 3.61
CA SER A 144 4.73 -6.52 4.82
C SER A 144 4.97 -7.49 5.97
N LEU A 145 4.24 -8.61 6.02
CA LEU A 145 4.25 -9.54 7.15
C LEU A 145 4.82 -10.92 6.82
N PHE A 146 4.82 -11.33 5.54
CA PHE A 146 5.09 -12.72 5.14
C PHE A 146 6.24 -12.88 4.13
N LEU A 147 7.10 -11.91 3.98
CA LEU A 147 8.30 -12.02 3.13
C LEU A 147 9.62 -12.13 3.92
N ASP A 148 9.58 -12.05 5.25
CA ASP A 148 10.73 -12.20 6.14
C ASP A 148 10.63 -13.54 6.90
N GLU A 149 10.68 -13.53 8.23
CA GLU A 149 10.73 -14.72 9.09
C GLU A 149 9.52 -15.67 8.93
N ALA A 150 8.35 -15.13 8.60
CA ALA A 150 7.11 -15.89 8.38
C ALA A 150 6.92 -16.34 6.92
N PHE A 151 7.99 -16.28 6.12
CA PHE A 151 7.87 -16.62 4.69
C PHE A 151 7.73 -18.15 4.50
N GLU A 152 6.75 -18.50 3.66
CA GLU A 152 6.59 -19.85 3.10
C GLU A 152 6.44 -19.73 1.57
N PRO A 153 7.03 -20.67 0.77
CA PRO A 153 6.97 -20.59 -0.70
C PRO A 153 5.55 -20.56 -1.26
N GLU A 154 4.59 -21.15 -0.55
CA GLU A 154 3.17 -21.18 -0.89
C GLU A 154 2.53 -19.79 -0.89
N HIS A 155 3.06 -18.85 -0.09
CA HIS A 155 2.60 -17.47 -0.07
C HIS A 155 2.74 -16.77 -1.43
N LEU A 156 3.74 -17.18 -2.23
CA LEU A 156 3.92 -16.67 -3.59
C LEU A 156 2.79 -17.08 -4.55
N LEU A 157 1.99 -18.09 -4.21
CA LEU A 157 0.92 -18.57 -5.06
C LEU A 157 -0.39 -17.77 -4.86
N LEU A 158 -0.53 -17.07 -3.74
CA LEU A 158 -1.76 -16.34 -3.42
C LEU A 158 -2.04 -15.20 -4.42
N PRO A 159 -1.10 -14.30 -4.74
CA PRO A 159 -1.38 -13.25 -5.71
C PRO A 159 -1.59 -13.76 -7.15
N LEU A 160 -1.19 -14.99 -7.48
CA LEU A 160 -1.49 -15.61 -8.79
C LEU A 160 -2.96 -15.97 -8.96
N GLN A 161 -3.72 -16.08 -7.87
CA GLN A 161 -5.15 -16.38 -7.89
C GLN A 161 -6.01 -15.14 -8.17
N ILE A 162 -5.42 -13.95 -8.17
CA ILE A 162 -6.13 -12.70 -8.37
C ILE A 162 -6.24 -12.43 -9.87
N ASP A 163 -7.45 -12.60 -10.40
CA ASP A 163 -7.79 -12.24 -11.77
C ASP A 163 -8.39 -10.84 -11.79
N SER A 164 -7.60 -9.84 -12.18
CA SER A 164 -8.04 -8.44 -12.20
C SER A 164 -7.24 -7.62 -13.20
N ASP A 165 -7.96 -6.79 -13.95
CA ASP A 165 -7.39 -5.78 -14.84
C ASP A 165 -7.21 -4.41 -14.15
N GLU A 166 -7.65 -4.28 -12.90
CA GLU A 166 -7.48 -3.06 -12.13
C GLU A 166 -6.01 -2.67 -11.95
N TYR A 167 -5.69 -1.42 -12.33
CA TYR A 167 -4.33 -0.91 -12.29
C TYR A 167 -3.70 -0.98 -10.90
N TYR A 168 -4.44 -0.60 -9.86
CA TYR A 168 -3.94 -0.54 -8.49
C TYR A 168 -3.70 -1.93 -7.88
N ILE A 169 -4.47 -2.93 -8.29
CA ILE A 169 -4.25 -4.33 -7.92
C ILE A 169 -3.00 -4.87 -8.63
N LYS A 170 -2.93 -4.74 -9.96
CA LYS A 170 -1.78 -5.20 -10.74
C LYS A 170 -0.47 -4.55 -10.30
N MET A 171 -0.51 -3.27 -9.92
CA MET A 171 0.66 -2.55 -9.41
C MET A 171 1.11 -3.12 -8.07
N MET A 172 0.18 -3.44 -7.17
CA MET A 172 0.50 -4.02 -5.87
C MET A 172 1.09 -5.43 -6.00
N ILE A 173 0.53 -6.25 -6.89
CA ILE A 173 1.08 -7.58 -7.21
C ILE A 173 2.51 -7.44 -7.76
N ALA A 174 2.76 -6.46 -8.63
CA ALA A 174 4.09 -6.21 -9.16
C ALA A 174 5.08 -5.77 -8.05
N TRP A 175 4.65 -4.98 -7.09
CA TRP A 175 5.47 -4.60 -5.93
C TRP A 175 5.74 -5.77 -5.00
N TYR A 176 4.73 -6.58 -4.73
CA TYR A 176 4.88 -7.81 -3.96
C TYR A 176 5.99 -8.70 -4.53
N TYR A 177 5.92 -9.05 -5.82
CA TYR A 177 6.93 -9.90 -6.43
C TYR A 177 8.29 -9.22 -6.57
N ALA A 178 8.35 -7.91 -6.80
CA ALA A 178 9.62 -7.18 -6.81
C ALA A 178 10.29 -7.18 -5.42
N THR A 179 9.50 -7.08 -4.36
CA THR A 179 9.99 -7.19 -2.97
C THR A 179 10.38 -8.62 -2.64
N ALA A 180 9.58 -9.60 -3.09
CA ALA A 180 9.88 -11.02 -2.93
C ALA A 180 11.18 -11.42 -3.66
N LEU A 181 11.46 -10.90 -4.86
CA LEU A 181 12.74 -11.09 -5.54
C LEU A 181 13.94 -10.56 -4.75
N ALA A 182 13.74 -9.50 -3.97
CA ALA A 182 14.81 -8.94 -3.15
C ALA A 182 15.06 -9.72 -1.85
N LYS A 183 14.05 -10.43 -1.32
CA LYS A 183 14.10 -11.12 -0.03
C LYS A 183 14.17 -12.64 -0.18
N GLN A 184 13.49 -13.19 -1.18
CA GLN A 184 13.24 -14.63 -1.39
C GLN A 184 13.49 -14.97 -2.87
N TRP A 185 14.72 -14.76 -3.35
CA TRP A 185 15.08 -14.87 -4.77
C TRP A 185 14.72 -16.23 -5.38
N GLU A 186 15.26 -17.32 -4.80
CA GLU A 186 15.20 -18.67 -5.40
C GLU A 186 13.76 -19.17 -5.67
N PRO A 187 12.80 -19.07 -4.74
CA PRO A 187 11.44 -19.47 -5.03
C PRO A 187 10.71 -18.46 -5.93
N THR A 188 11.04 -17.17 -5.85
CA THR A 188 10.31 -16.11 -6.56
C THR A 188 10.70 -16.04 -8.03
N ILE A 189 11.98 -16.25 -8.37
CA ILE A 189 12.43 -16.17 -9.77
C ILE A 189 11.72 -17.17 -10.67
N LYS A 190 11.35 -18.33 -10.14
CA LYS A 190 10.63 -19.40 -10.86
C LYS A 190 9.25 -18.92 -11.35
N ILE A 191 8.61 -18.00 -10.64
CA ILE A 191 7.33 -17.39 -11.07
C ILE A 191 7.51 -16.61 -12.37
N LEU A 192 8.62 -15.89 -12.50
CA LEU A 192 8.94 -15.10 -13.70
C LEU A 192 9.42 -16.00 -14.85
N GLU A 193 10.31 -16.96 -14.58
CA GLU A 193 10.79 -17.92 -15.58
C GLU A 193 9.64 -18.69 -16.22
N GLN A 194 8.67 -19.12 -15.42
CA GLN A 194 7.47 -19.83 -15.85
C GLN A 194 6.38 -18.89 -16.42
N LYS A 195 6.62 -17.58 -16.45
CA LYS A 195 5.69 -16.55 -16.96
C LYS A 195 4.28 -16.66 -16.36
N LYS A 196 4.17 -16.94 -15.06
CA LYS A 196 2.88 -17.13 -14.36
C LYS A 196 2.06 -15.86 -14.19
N LEU A 197 2.68 -14.69 -14.34
CA LEU A 197 2.01 -13.39 -14.25
C LEU A 197 1.52 -12.95 -15.64
N ASN A 198 0.43 -12.15 -15.66
CA ASN A 198 0.07 -11.50 -16.92
C ASN A 198 1.22 -10.61 -17.43
N PRO A 199 1.35 -10.40 -18.77
CA PRO A 199 2.53 -9.74 -19.34
C PRO A 199 2.82 -8.35 -18.79
N TRP A 200 1.77 -7.57 -18.44
CA TRP A 200 1.96 -6.25 -17.86
C TRP A 200 2.56 -6.31 -16.45
N THR A 201 1.94 -7.13 -15.58
CA THR A 201 2.41 -7.32 -14.19
C THR A 201 3.81 -7.92 -14.16
N HIS A 202 4.09 -8.91 -15.04
CA HIS A 202 5.41 -9.50 -15.20
C HIS A 202 6.48 -8.44 -15.49
N ASN A 203 6.28 -7.63 -16.53
CA ASN A 203 7.24 -6.60 -16.91
C ASN A 203 7.33 -5.48 -15.85
N LYS A 204 6.22 -5.16 -15.18
CA LYS A 204 6.20 -4.18 -14.10
C LYS A 204 6.96 -4.69 -12.88
N THR A 205 6.84 -5.98 -12.53
CA THR A 205 7.65 -6.63 -11.49
C THR A 205 9.13 -6.49 -11.79
N ILE A 206 9.56 -6.83 -13.01
CA ILE A 206 10.96 -6.68 -13.43
C ILE A 206 11.39 -5.22 -13.32
N GLN A 207 10.57 -4.28 -13.81
CA GLN A 207 10.88 -2.85 -13.70
C GLN A 207 11.12 -2.44 -12.25
N LYS A 208 10.22 -2.80 -11.33
CA LYS A 208 10.34 -2.47 -9.90
C LYS A 208 11.55 -3.14 -9.23
N ALA A 209 11.84 -4.39 -9.59
CA ALA A 209 13.04 -5.08 -9.11
C ALA A 209 14.33 -4.39 -9.59
N LEU A 210 14.37 -3.93 -10.86
CA LEU A 210 15.52 -3.18 -11.39
C LEU A 210 15.73 -1.83 -10.69
N GLU A 211 14.66 -1.17 -10.25
CA GLU A 211 14.70 0.09 -9.48
C GLU A 211 15.18 -0.13 -8.04
N SER A 212 15.04 -1.34 -7.50
CA SER A 212 15.41 -1.67 -6.12
C SER A 212 16.93 -1.78 -5.95
N TYR A 213 17.47 -1.10 -4.94
CA TYR A 213 18.90 -1.26 -4.56
C TYR A 213 19.18 -2.58 -3.82
N ARG A 214 18.14 -3.31 -3.37
CA ARG A 214 18.27 -4.60 -2.68
C ARG A 214 18.50 -5.77 -3.62
N VAL A 215 18.19 -5.62 -4.91
CA VAL A 215 18.45 -6.63 -5.95
C VAL A 215 19.86 -6.43 -6.48
N THR A 216 20.65 -7.50 -6.52
CA THR A 216 22.05 -7.47 -6.97
C THR A 216 22.18 -7.13 -8.45
N ALA A 217 23.37 -6.70 -8.88
CA ALA A 217 23.64 -6.37 -10.28
C ALA A 217 23.45 -7.58 -11.21
N ASP A 218 23.88 -8.79 -10.77
CA ASP A 218 23.74 -10.03 -11.52
C ASP A 218 22.27 -10.42 -11.67
N HIS A 219 21.50 -10.36 -10.58
CA HIS A 219 20.05 -10.59 -10.61
C HIS A 219 19.34 -9.59 -11.54
N LYS A 220 19.73 -8.32 -11.52
CA LYS A 220 19.19 -7.31 -12.44
C LYS A 220 19.50 -7.63 -13.90
N THR A 221 20.70 -8.11 -14.18
CA THR A 221 21.10 -8.51 -15.54
C THR A 221 20.26 -9.70 -16.00
N TYR A 222 20.10 -10.72 -15.16
CA TYR A 222 19.24 -11.86 -15.46
C TYR A 222 17.77 -11.46 -15.67
N LEU A 223 17.20 -10.64 -14.79
CA LEU A 223 15.81 -10.17 -14.92
C LEU A 223 15.55 -9.45 -16.25
N ARG A 224 16.54 -8.72 -16.80
CA ARG A 224 16.37 -8.08 -18.12
C ARG A 224 16.12 -9.07 -19.24
N THR A 225 16.70 -10.27 -19.16
CA THR A 225 16.50 -11.34 -20.16
C THR A 225 15.11 -11.97 -20.13
N LEU A 226 14.42 -11.85 -18.98
CA LEU A 226 13.08 -12.44 -18.78
C LEU A 226 11.94 -11.54 -19.23
N LYS A 227 12.22 -10.30 -19.70
CA LYS A 227 11.15 -9.39 -20.16
C LYS A 227 10.36 -10.00 -21.31
N ILE A 228 9.03 -9.89 -21.21
CA ILE A 228 8.10 -10.30 -22.27
C ILE A 228 8.00 -9.13 -23.27
N PRO A 229 8.22 -9.37 -24.57
CA PRO A 229 8.01 -8.35 -25.58
C PRO A 229 6.56 -7.83 -25.53
N GLN A 230 6.39 -6.51 -25.45
CA GLN A 230 5.06 -5.92 -25.58
C GLN A 230 4.82 -5.53 -27.04
N PRO A 231 3.63 -5.76 -27.59
CA PRO A 231 3.30 -5.24 -28.91
C PRO A 231 3.49 -3.72 -28.89
N LYS A 232 4.16 -3.19 -29.91
CA LYS A 232 4.29 -1.74 -30.08
C LYS A 232 2.86 -1.18 -30.23
N THR A 233 2.34 -0.56 -29.19
CA THR A 233 1.09 0.17 -29.30
C THR A 233 1.31 1.30 -30.31
N SER A 234 0.60 1.24 -31.44
CA SER A 234 0.50 2.36 -32.36
C SER A 234 0.01 3.57 -31.54
N LYS A 235 0.75 4.67 -31.59
CA LYS A 235 0.37 5.94 -30.97
C LYS A 235 -0.93 6.41 -31.60
N THR A 236 -2.07 6.01 -31.09
CA THR A 236 -3.33 6.68 -31.38
C THR A 236 -3.27 8.05 -30.72
N LYS A 237 -3.20 9.07 -31.56
CA LYS A 237 -3.31 10.48 -31.18
C LYS A 237 -4.76 10.76 -30.75
N ASN A 238 -5.19 10.34 -29.60
CA ASN A 238 -6.37 10.88 -28.89
C ASN A 238 -6.70 9.92 -27.75
N GLY A 239 -6.44 10.35 -26.53
CA GLY A 239 -6.82 9.65 -25.32
C GLY A 239 -5.90 10.04 -24.18
N ARG A 240 -6.40 10.86 -23.27
CA ARG A 240 -5.70 11.12 -22.00
C ARG A 240 -5.57 9.79 -21.26
N SER A 241 -4.38 9.21 -21.33
CA SER A 241 -4.02 8.02 -20.54
C SER A 241 -3.99 8.41 -19.06
N PRO A 242 -4.43 7.53 -18.14
CA PRO A 242 -4.26 7.70 -16.69
C PRO A 242 -2.79 7.75 -16.23
N GLN A 243 -1.85 7.84 -17.16
CA GLN A 243 -0.40 7.68 -16.95
C GLN A 243 0.33 8.90 -16.38
N ALA A 244 -0.34 10.01 -16.08
CA ALA A 244 0.34 11.20 -15.54
C ALA A 244 0.97 11.00 -14.14
N GLY A 245 0.58 9.94 -13.40
CA GLY A 245 1.19 9.58 -12.12
C GLY A 245 2.42 8.66 -12.19
N GLN A 246 2.79 8.16 -13.36
CA GLN A 246 3.80 7.10 -13.48
C GLN A 246 5.26 7.52 -13.19
N ALA A 247 5.59 8.80 -13.34
CA ALA A 247 6.97 9.27 -13.18
C ALA A 247 7.42 9.50 -11.72
N PHE A 248 6.47 9.53 -10.77
CA PHE A 248 6.76 9.97 -9.39
C PHE A 248 6.97 8.85 -8.37
N TRP A 249 6.71 7.61 -8.74
CA TRP A 249 6.73 6.46 -7.82
C TRP A 249 8.12 6.01 -7.33
N GLY A 250 9.19 6.61 -7.84
CA GLY A 250 10.57 6.25 -7.46
C GLY A 250 11.01 6.73 -6.08
N SER A 251 10.30 7.67 -5.45
CA SER A 251 10.75 8.34 -4.21
C SER A 251 9.83 8.15 -2.99
N VAL A 252 8.63 7.60 -3.17
CA VAL A 252 7.69 7.36 -2.06
C VAL A 252 7.54 5.85 -1.85
N LEU A 253 8.52 5.26 -1.19
CA LEU A 253 8.40 3.89 -0.68
C LEU A 253 7.53 3.91 0.59
N PRO A 254 6.60 2.94 0.77
CA PRO A 254 5.96 2.72 2.06
C PRO A 254 7.02 2.55 3.15
N HIS A 255 6.79 3.03 4.35
CA HIS A 255 7.75 2.99 5.46
C HIS A 255 8.25 1.59 5.85
N SER A 256 7.58 0.51 5.42
CA SER A 256 8.05 -0.87 5.55
C SER A 256 9.29 -1.20 4.69
N ILE A 257 9.65 -0.33 3.74
CA ILE A 257 10.77 -0.51 2.81
C ILE A 257 11.88 0.54 3.05
N ALA A 258 11.71 1.48 3.99
CA ALA A 258 12.74 2.44 4.34
C ALA A 258 13.97 1.72 4.94
N PRO A 259 15.21 2.07 4.52
CA PRO A 259 16.41 1.45 5.07
C PRO A 259 16.53 1.81 6.55
N GLN A 260 16.62 0.80 7.41
CA GLN A 260 17.32 1.01 8.68
C GLN A 260 18.74 1.48 8.31
N ARG A 261 19.05 2.72 8.65
CA ARG A 261 20.44 3.21 8.54
C ARG A 261 21.32 2.27 9.34
N LEU A 262 22.06 1.41 8.64
CA LEU A 262 23.19 0.71 9.24
C LEU A 262 24.11 1.79 9.82
N ARG A 263 24.23 1.84 11.13
CA ARG A 263 25.29 2.59 11.81
C ARG A 263 26.60 2.07 11.22
N ARG A 264 27.38 2.97 10.58
CA ARG A 264 28.76 2.64 10.22
C ARG A 264 29.47 2.19 11.50
N PRO A 265 30.22 1.09 11.48
CA PRO A 265 31.10 0.79 12.58
C PRO A 265 32.11 1.93 12.67
N SER A 266 32.25 2.52 13.86
CA SER A 266 33.37 3.41 14.19
C SER A 266 34.65 2.59 14.04
N ASN A 267 35.47 2.98 13.09
CA ASN A 267 36.86 2.48 13.00
C ASN A 267 37.66 2.92 14.23
N PRO A 268 38.56 2.06 14.72
CA PRO A 268 39.40 2.32 15.89
C PRO A 268 40.37 3.44 15.71
#